data_b58f23d8480e0cd999ce6506cfe68a8d
#
_entry.id   b58f23d8480e0cd999ce6506cfe68a8d
#
_cell.length_a   1.000
_cell.length_b   1.000
_cell.length_c   1.000
_cell.angle_alpha   90.00
_cell.angle_beta   90.00
_cell.angle_gamma   90.00
#
_symmetry.space_group_name_H-M   'P 1'
#
loop_
_entity.id
_entity.type
_entity.pdbx_description
1 polymer ?
#
loop_
_entity_poly.entity_id
_entity_poly.type
_entity_poly.pdbx_seq_one_letter_code
_entity_poly.pdbx_strand_id
1 'polypeptide(L)'
;LKGEENSEVFNFIVLQSRIPKALTAVLCGASLSLAGLLMQTLFRNPLAGPYLLGISSGAGLGVALLVMGAGVIGISLSSQLSFNAAAIGGSLAMMTILFVVSFKVKDIMTLLIFGVMMGSIATAIIGLIQFFTSAFQLKSFIVWTLGSLSAVSYGELAFLSVVLVSSSLFMIAQYKGLNAILIGEDFAKMLGIKILSIRLSIIIVTGILAGLITAFCGPIGFVGIIIPHLARLVLKSNDHLLLIPVCLLLGANVLL
;
A
#
# COMPACT_ATOMS: atom_id res chain seq x y z
N LEU A 1 4.44 27.60 38.44
CA LEU A 1 5.39 27.61 37.32
C LEU A 1 5.80 26.20 36.83
N LYS A 2 6.17 25.25 37.73
CA LYS A 2 6.52 23.86 37.31
C LYS A 2 5.35 23.03 36.78
N GLY A 3 4.13 23.33 37.14
CA GLY A 3 2.94 22.60 36.71
C GLY A 3 2.49 22.98 35.29
N GLU A 4 2.61 24.23 34.91
CA GLU A 4 2.25 24.73 33.56
C GLU A 4 3.26 24.29 32.49
N GLU A 5 4.55 24.34 32.80
CA GLU A 5 5.62 23.89 31.90
C GLU A 5 5.50 22.37 31.60
N ASN A 6 5.15 21.57 32.59
CA ASN A 6 4.87 20.14 32.41
C ASN A 6 3.61 19.90 31.56
N SER A 7 2.58 20.74 31.65
CA SER A 7 1.37 20.60 30.86
C SER A 7 1.60 20.96 29.38
N GLU A 8 2.41 21.97 29.08
CA GLU A 8 2.77 22.35 27.72
C GLU A 8 3.61 21.25 27.02
N VAL A 9 4.62 20.72 27.71
CA VAL A 9 5.43 19.61 27.20
C VAL A 9 4.57 18.35 26.97
N PHE A 10 3.67 18.04 27.89
CA PHE A 10 2.73 16.91 27.75
C PHE A 10 1.81 17.10 26.54
N ASN A 11 1.21 18.27 26.39
CA ASN A 11 0.35 18.59 25.25
C ASN A 11 1.11 18.53 23.93
N PHE A 12 2.34 19.02 23.89
CA PHE A 12 3.18 18.92 22.71
C PHE A 12 3.45 17.44 22.30
N ILE A 13 3.85 16.60 23.26
CA ILE A 13 4.11 15.17 22.99
C ILE A 13 2.84 14.47 22.50
N VAL A 14 1.70 14.73 23.12
CA VAL A 14 0.44 14.08 22.74
C VAL A 14 0.00 14.54 21.35
N LEU A 15 -0.07 15.85 21.13
CA LEU A 15 -0.61 16.40 19.88
C LEU A 15 0.36 16.25 18.69
N GLN A 16 1.67 16.39 18.90
CA GLN A 16 2.64 16.39 17.80
C GLN A 16 3.29 15.01 17.54
N SER A 17 3.17 14.06 18.46
CA SER A 17 3.79 12.75 18.29
C SER A 17 2.78 11.59 18.42
N ARG A 18 2.04 11.49 19.52
CA ARG A 18 1.20 10.32 19.80
C ARG A 18 -0.04 10.26 18.90
N ILE A 19 -0.77 11.36 18.77
CA ILE A 19 -1.99 11.41 17.95
C ILE A 19 -1.68 11.17 16.47
N PRO A 20 -0.70 11.84 15.83
CA PRO A 20 -0.35 11.55 14.44
C PRO A 20 0.05 10.08 14.23
N LYS A 21 0.84 9.51 15.13
CA LYS A 21 1.25 8.11 15.07
C LYS A 21 0.07 7.15 15.14
N ALA A 22 -0.87 7.38 16.08
CA ALA A 22 -2.08 6.56 16.21
C ALA A 22 -2.98 6.67 14.97
N LEU A 23 -3.20 7.89 14.46
CA LEU A 23 -3.96 8.10 13.22
C LEU A 23 -3.28 7.45 12.01
N THR A 24 -1.96 7.53 11.91
CA THR A 24 -1.19 6.84 10.88
C THR A 24 -1.40 5.33 10.96
N ALA A 25 -1.34 4.74 12.14
CA ALA A 25 -1.56 3.30 12.35
C ALA A 25 -2.96 2.88 11.88
N VAL A 26 -4.00 3.62 12.27
CA VAL A 26 -5.39 3.40 11.84
C VAL A 26 -5.52 3.44 10.31
N LEU A 27 -4.99 4.49 9.67
CA LEU A 27 -5.10 4.66 8.21
C LEU A 27 -4.28 3.61 7.45
N CYS A 28 -3.08 3.28 7.93
CA CYS A 28 -2.24 2.23 7.40
C CYS A 28 -2.94 0.87 7.44
N GLY A 29 -3.43 0.49 8.62
CA GLY A 29 -4.09 -0.79 8.83
C GLY A 29 -5.34 -0.94 7.96
N ALA A 30 -6.19 0.08 7.94
CA ALA A 30 -7.38 0.10 7.11
C ALA A 30 -7.05 0.02 5.60
N SER A 31 -6.08 0.84 5.13
CA SER A 31 -5.67 0.87 3.73
C SER A 31 -5.10 -0.46 3.24
N LEU A 32 -4.17 -1.05 4.01
CA LEU A 32 -3.55 -2.32 3.65
C LEU A 32 -4.55 -3.47 3.71
N SER A 33 -5.51 -3.44 4.64
CA SER A 33 -6.57 -4.44 4.75
C SER A 33 -7.51 -4.41 3.56
N LEU A 34 -7.93 -3.22 3.12
CA LEU A 34 -8.75 -3.07 1.91
C LEU A 34 -7.97 -3.53 0.68
N ALA A 35 -6.74 -3.06 0.51
CA ALA A 35 -5.88 -3.49 -0.59
C ALA A 35 -5.69 -5.00 -0.63
N GLY A 36 -5.50 -5.63 0.53
CA GLY A 36 -5.38 -7.08 0.66
C GLY A 36 -6.67 -7.83 0.30
N LEU A 37 -7.83 -7.35 0.78
CA LEU A 37 -9.14 -7.93 0.43
C LEU A 37 -9.35 -7.93 -1.10
N LEU A 38 -9.04 -6.80 -1.75
CA LEU A 38 -9.16 -6.65 -3.20
C LEU A 38 -8.24 -7.62 -3.96
N MET A 39 -6.99 -7.79 -3.49
CA MET A 39 -6.04 -8.72 -4.08
C MET A 39 -6.47 -10.18 -3.92
N GLN A 40 -6.96 -10.55 -2.73
CA GLN A 40 -7.51 -11.88 -2.50
C GLN A 40 -8.71 -12.18 -3.38
N THR A 41 -9.54 -11.18 -3.63
CA THR A 41 -10.69 -11.28 -4.55
C THR A 41 -10.22 -11.45 -5.99
N LEU A 42 -9.27 -10.63 -6.44
CA LEU A 42 -8.77 -10.64 -7.81
C LEU A 42 -8.13 -11.98 -8.17
N PHE A 43 -7.24 -12.48 -7.30
CA PHE A 43 -6.54 -13.74 -7.54
C PHE A 43 -7.28 -14.97 -7.03
N ARG A 44 -8.44 -14.79 -6.40
CA ARG A 44 -9.21 -15.87 -5.74
C ARG A 44 -8.32 -16.74 -4.87
N ASN A 45 -7.39 -16.10 -4.17
CA ASN A 45 -6.39 -16.73 -3.32
C ASN A 45 -6.30 -16.00 -1.97
N PRO A 46 -6.60 -16.64 -0.85
CA PRO A 46 -6.58 -16.03 0.48
C PRO A 46 -5.17 -15.60 0.92
N LEU A 47 -4.13 -16.08 0.27
CA LEU A 47 -2.73 -15.71 0.55
C LEU A 47 -2.24 -14.55 -0.32
N ALA A 48 -3.07 -14.02 -1.23
CA ALA A 48 -2.69 -12.87 -2.05
C ALA A 48 -2.65 -11.60 -1.20
N GLY A 49 -1.53 -10.90 -1.24
CA GLY A 49 -1.34 -9.62 -0.59
C GLY A 49 -1.06 -8.48 -1.58
N PRO A 50 -1.18 -7.22 -1.15
CA PRO A 50 -1.01 -6.06 -2.04
C PRO A 50 0.40 -5.96 -2.64
N TYR A 51 1.39 -6.55 -2.00
CA TYR A 51 2.80 -6.49 -2.43
C TYR A 51 3.16 -7.48 -3.54
N LEU A 52 2.31 -8.48 -3.82
CA LEU A 52 2.55 -9.44 -4.91
C LEU A 52 2.63 -8.80 -6.30
N LEU A 53 2.06 -7.61 -6.45
CA LEU A 53 2.17 -6.83 -7.69
C LEU A 53 3.50 -6.06 -7.83
N GLY A 54 4.46 -6.23 -6.92
CA GLY A 54 5.75 -5.54 -6.98
C GLY A 54 5.69 -4.03 -6.70
N ILE A 55 4.54 -3.49 -6.24
CA ILE A 55 4.33 -2.05 -5.99
C ILE A 55 5.29 -1.55 -4.91
N SER A 56 5.46 -2.31 -3.83
CA SER A 56 6.41 -1.96 -2.76
C SER A 56 7.87 -2.04 -3.23
N SER A 57 8.21 -3.04 -4.07
CA SER A 57 9.56 -3.13 -4.67
C SER A 57 9.81 -1.94 -5.61
N GLY A 58 8.78 -1.49 -6.34
CA GLY A 58 8.83 -0.28 -7.15
C GLY A 58 9.09 0.97 -6.32
N ALA A 59 8.38 1.13 -5.19
CA ALA A 59 8.63 2.22 -4.24
C ALA A 59 10.08 2.19 -3.72
N GLY A 60 10.55 1.01 -3.30
CA GLY A 60 11.93 0.81 -2.86
C GLY A 60 12.96 1.14 -3.94
N LEU A 61 12.68 0.77 -5.20
CA LEU A 61 13.56 1.12 -6.33
C LEU A 61 13.60 2.64 -6.55
N GLY A 62 12.46 3.32 -6.47
CA GLY A 62 12.41 4.78 -6.56
C GLY A 62 13.27 5.46 -5.49
N VAL A 63 13.16 5.02 -4.23
CA VAL A 63 13.97 5.53 -3.13
C VAL A 63 15.46 5.18 -3.30
N ALA A 64 15.77 3.96 -3.72
CA ALA A 64 17.15 3.55 -3.97
C ALA A 64 17.80 4.43 -5.05
N LEU A 65 17.11 4.67 -6.16
CA LEU A 65 17.58 5.55 -7.23
C LEU A 65 17.76 6.99 -6.76
N LEU A 66 16.87 7.51 -5.92
CA LEU A 66 17.01 8.84 -5.34
C LEU A 66 18.24 8.92 -4.43
N VAL A 67 18.30 8.08 -3.38
CA VAL A 67 19.31 8.17 -2.32
C VAL A 67 20.70 7.88 -2.85
N MET A 68 20.81 6.87 -3.72
CA MET A 68 22.09 6.38 -4.23
C MET A 68 22.49 7.08 -5.52
N GLY A 69 21.51 7.47 -6.37
CA GLY A 69 21.74 8.24 -7.57
C GLY A 69 22.07 9.72 -7.30
N ALA A 70 21.48 10.33 -6.28
CA ALA A 70 21.75 11.71 -5.89
C ALA A 70 23.23 11.94 -5.53
N GLY A 71 23.90 10.94 -4.96
CA GLY A 71 25.33 10.98 -4.68
C GLY A 71 26.20 11.12 -5.94
N VAL A 72 25.76 10.57 -7.06
CA VAL A 72 26.46 10.65 -8.36
C VAL A 72 26.26 12.06 -8.99
N ILE A 73 25.11 12.69 -8.74
CA ILE A 73 24.74 13.99 -9.32
C ILE A 73 25.14 15.18 -8.40
N GLY A 74 25.66 14.89 -7.20
CA GLY A 74 26.09 15.91 -6.25
C GLY A 74 24.94 16.69 -5.57
N ILE A 75 23.71 16.15 -5.60
CA ILE A 75 22.53 16.77 -5.00
C ILE A 75 22.25 16.09 -3.64
N SER A 76 22.28 16.84 -2.55
CA SER A 76 21.89 16.33 -1.23
C SER A 76 20.36 16.37 -1.08
N LEU A 77 19.69 15.30 -1.51
CA LEU A 77 18.25 15.11 -1.36
C LEU A 77 17.98 14.25 -0.09
N SER A 78 18.01 14.88 1.08
CA SER A 78 17.83 14.19 2.38
C SER A 78 16.53 14.56 3.09
N SER A 79 15.60 15.23 2.42
CA SER A 79 14.31 15.58 3.01
C SER A 79 13.33 14.41 2.95
N GLN A 80 12.47 14.26 3.98
CA GLN A 80 11.40 13.27 3.99
C GLN A 80 10.50 13.39 2.76
N LEU A 81 10.23 14.59 2.29
CA LEU A 81 9.44 14.85 1.08
C LEU A 81 10.07 14.23 -0.17
N SER A 82 11.40 14.25 -0.29
CA SER A 82 12.09 13.62 -1.43
C SER A 82 11.95 12.11 -1.42
N PHE A 83 12.04 11.48 -0.24
CA PHE A 83 11.83 10.03 -0.09
C PHE A 83 10.40 9.65 -0.46
N ASN A 84 9.41 10.39 0.07
CA ASN A 84 8.01 10.14 -0.23
C ASN A 84 7.72 10.28 -1.73
N ALA A 85 8.22 11.35 -2.37
CA ALA A 85 8.05 11.58 -3.81
C ALA A 85 8.70 10.48 -4.67
N ALA A 86 9.90 10.03 -4.32
CA ALA A 86 10.59 8.96 -5.00
C ALA A 86 9.88 7.61 -4.85
N ALA A 87 9.40 7.30 -3.65
CA ALA A 87 8.64 6.08 -3.38
C ALA A 87 7.30 6.09 -4.13
N ILE A 88 6.56 7.21 -4.15
CA ILE A 88 5.34 7.38 -4.94
C ILE A 88 5.65 7.22 -6.42
N GLY A 89 6.69 7.87 -6.94
CA GLY A 89 7.10 7.76 -8.34
C GLY A 89 7.42 6.33 -8.75
N GLY A 90 8.19 5.61 -7.92
CA GLY A 90 8.54 4.19 -8.16
C GLY A 90 7.32 3.27 -8.08
N SER A 91 6.42 3.45 -7.13
CA SER A 91 5.18 2.67 -7.02
C SER A 91 4.24 2.94 -8.19
N LEU A 92 4.10 4.20 -8.63
CA LEU A 92 3.29 4.57 -9.79
C LEU A 92 3.86 4.02 -11.09
N ALA A 93 5.18 4.03 -11.26
CA ALA A 93 5.83 3.41 -12.41
C ALA A 93 5.51 1.92 -12.50
N MET A 94 5.66 1.19 -11.39
CA MET A 94 5.31 -0.22 -11.32
C MET A 94 3.83 -0.47 -11.60
N MET A 95 2.95 0.32 -10.97
CA MET A 95 1.51 0.24 -11.19
C MET A 95 1.15 0.51 -12.67
N THR A 96 1.78 1.49 -13.30
CA THR A 96 1.57 1.80 -14.73
C THR A 96 1.97 0.65 -15.63
N ILE A 97 3.11 0.00 -15.37
CA ILE A 97 3.55 -1.19 -16.11
C ILE A 97 2.51 -2.30 -15.98
N LEU A 98 2.07 -2.61 -14.76
CA LEU A 98 1.06 -3.63 -14.52
C LEU A 98 -0.29 -3.30 -15.18
N PHE A 99 -0.69 -2.03 -15.12
CA PHE A 99 -1.91 -1.55 -15.75
C PHE A 99 -1.87 -1.78 -17.27
N VAL A 100 -0.77 -1.39 -17.93
CA VAL A 100 -0.59 -1.59 -19.38
C VAL A 100 -0.58 -3.08 -19.73
N VAL A 101 0.11 -3.90 -18.95
CA VAL A 101 0.18 -5.36 -19.18
C VAL A 101 -1.19 -6.01 -19.00
N SER A 102 -2.01 -5.53 -18.04
CA SER A 102 -3.34 -6.09 -17.77
C SER A 102 -4.33 -5.97 -18.93
N PHE A 103 -4.11 -5.06 -19.88
CA PHE A 103 -4.90 -5.00 -21.13
C PHE A 103 -4.57 -6.13 -22.11
N LYS A 104 -3.31 -6.60 -22.10
CA LYS A 104 -2.83 -7.63 -23.02
C LYS A 104 -2.97 -9.04 -22.44
N VAL A 105 -2.86 -9.18 -21.14
CA VAL A 105 -2.91 -10.46 -20.42
C VAL A 105 -4.33 -10.74 -19.95
N LYS A 106 -4.96 -11.77 -20.54
CA LYS A 106 -6.31 -12.20 -20.17
C LYS A 106 -6.32 -13.04 -18.90
N ASP A 107 -5.31 -13.90 -18.74
CA ASP A 107 -5.19 -14.77 -17.57
C ASP A 107 -4.64 -14.04 -16.36
N ILE A 108 -5.38 -14.15 -15.24
CA ILE A 108 -5.05 -13.45 -14.00
C ILE A 108 -3.80 -14.01 -13.32
N MET A 109 -3.52 -15.33 -13.47
CA MET A 109 -2.33 -15.95 -12.91
C MET A 109 -1.06 -15.48 -13.63
N THR A 110 -1.13 -15.31 -14.93
CA THR A 110 -0.04 -14.72 -15.72
C THR A 110 0.26 -13.29 -15.27
N LEU A 111 -0.77 -12.50 -14.94
CA LEU A 111 -0.58 -11.14 -14.40
C LEU A 111 0.10 -11.16 -13.03
N LEU A 112 -0.28 -12.10 -12.15
CA LEU A 112 0.36 -12.31 -10.85
C LEU A 112 1.84 -12.65 -11.00
N ILE A 113 2.16 -13.63 -11.85
CA ILE A 113 3.55 -14.05 -12.12
C ILE A 113 4.36 -12.87 -12.64
N PHE A 114 3.79 -12.10 -13.58
CA PHE A 114 4.44 -10.90 -14.10
C PHE A 114 4.73 -9.88 -12.99
N GLY A 115 3.79 -9.62 -12.09
CA GLY A 115 3.98 -8.72 -10.95
C GLY A 115 5.11 -9.16 -10.02
N VAL A 116 5.14 -10.46 -9.68
CA VAL A 116 6.21 -11.06 -8.85
C VAL A 116 7.56 -10.96 -9.55
N MET A 117 7.64 -11.26 -10.86
CA MET A 117 8.88 -11.14 -11.63
C MET A 117 9.40 -9.70 -11.68
N MET A 118 8.51 -8.73 -11.92
CA MET A 118 8.86 -7.32 -11.91
C MET A 118 9.35 -6.85 -10.53
N GLY A 119 8.71 -7.32 -9.46
CA GLY A 119 9.17 -7.07 -8.08
C GLY A 119 10.56 -7.66 -7.82
N SER A 120 10.83 -8.86 -8.31
CA SER A 120 12.15 -9.51 -8.19
C SER A 120 13.23 -8.78 -8.97
N ILE A 121 12.92 -8.31 -10.20
CA ILE A 121 13.83 -7.49 -11.02
C ILE A 121 14.14 -6.18 -10.27
N ALA A 122 13.12 -5.48 -9.75
CA ALA A 122 13.35 -4.26 -8.99
C ALA A 122 14.25 -4.51 -7.77
N THR A 123 14.04 -5.60 -7.03
CA THR A 123 14.87 -5.98 -5.87
C THR A 123 16.30 -6.30 -6.28
N ALA A 124 16.51 -6.99 -7.41
CA ALA A 124 17.84 -7.28 -7.93
C ALA A 124 18.60 -5.99 -8.32
N ILE A 125 17.89 -5.04 -8.96
CA ILE A 125 18.47 -3.72 -9.30
C ILE A 125 18.85 -2.96 -8.03
N ILE A 126 17.98 -2.96 -7.00
CA ILE A 126 18.29 -2.36 -5.68
C ILE A 126 19.58 -2.96 -5.12
N GLY A 127 19.70 -4.31 -5.10
CA GLY A 127 20.89 -4.98 -4.62
C GLY A 127 22.18 -4.60 -5.38
N LEU A 128 22.07 -4.47 -6.70
CA LEU A 128 23.18 -4.00 -7.52
C LEU A 128 23.61 -2.56 -7.19
N ILE A 129 22.64 -1.66 -7.06
CA ILE A 129 22.90 -0.25 -6.69
C ILE A 129 23.53 -0.18 -5.30
N GLN A 130 23.04 -0.96 -4.33
CA GLN A 130 23.58 -1.01 -2.96
C GLN A 130 25.06 -1.39 -2.94
N PHE A 131 25.50 -2.26 -3.83
CA PHE A 131 26.92 -2.67 -3.90
C PHE A 131 27.86 -1.50 -4.22
N PHE A 132 27.42 -0.54 -5.05
CA PHE A 132 28.24 0.61 -5.45
C PHE A 132 28.01 1.86 -4.56
N THR A 133 27.22 1.75 -3.51
CA THR A 133 26.77 2.89 -2.71
C THR A 133 27.64 3.10 -1.47
N SER A 134 27.80 4.36 -1.04
CA SER A 134 28.50 4.69 0.22
C SER A 134 27.72 4.17 1.44
N ALA A 135 28.44 3.86 2.54
CA ALA A 135 27.85 3.38 3.78
C ALA A 135 26.78 4.34 4.36
N PHE A 136 26.96 5.64 4.20
CA PHE A 136 26.00 6.64 4.68
C PHE A 136 24.66 6.60 3.91
N GLN A 137 24.71 6.52 2.60
CA GLN A 137 23.53 6.42 1.74
C GLN A 137 22.82 5.08 1.95
N LEU A 138 23.58 4.00 2.05
CA LEU A 138 23.04 2.67 2.34
C LEU A 138 22.29 2.67 3.67
N LYS A 139 22.86 3.28 4.73
CA LYS A 139 22.20 3.43 6.04
C LYS A 139 20.87 4.18 5.91
N SER A 140 20.82 5.28 5.17
CA SER A 140 19.60 6.07 4.97
C SER A 140 18.51 5.25 4.27
N PHE A 141 18.87 4.46 3.26
CA PHE A 141 17.95 3.54 2.58
C PHE A 141 17.43 2.45 3.53
N ILE A 142 18.34 1.81 4.31
CA ILE A 142 17.95 0.76 5.26
C ILE A 142 16.99 1.30 6.32
N VAL A 143 17.26 2.50 6.88
CA VAL A 143 16.38 3.14 7.85
C VAL A 143 14.98 3.37 7.25
N TRP A 144 14.90 3.82 5.99
CA TRP A 144 13.62 3.97 5.32
C TRP A 144 12.89 2.62 5.14
N THR A 145 13.60 1.53 4.81
CA THR A 145 12.99 0.20 4.63
C THR A 145 12.47 -0.41 5.93
N LEU A 146 12.97 0.02 7.09
CA LEU A 146 12.43 -0.40 8.39
C LEU A 146 11.03 0.16 8.65
N GLY A 147 10.67 1.23 7.96
CA GLY A 147 9.39 1.90 8.09
C GLY A 147 9.22 2.69 9.39
N SER A 148 8.29 3.63 9.40
CA SER A 148 7.94 4.40 10.59
C SER A 148 6.52 4.95 10.50
N LEU A 149 5.73 4.76 11.55
CA LEU A 149 4.41 5.37 11.66
C LEU A 149 4.46 6.79 12.24
N SER A 150 5.63 7.27 12.65
CA SER A 150 5.79 8.55 13.35
C SER A 150 6.22 9.70 12.43
N ALA A 151 6.47 9.44 11.16
CA ALA A 151 7.01 10.42 10.22
C ALA A 151 5.94 11.14 9.38
N VAL A 152 4.66 10.87 9.61
CA VAL A 152 3.54 11.39 8.80
C VAL A 152 2.98 12.65 9.41
N SER A 153 2.92 13.73 8.65
CA SER A 153 2.36 15.03 9.04
C SER A 153 0.82 15.03 8.99
N TYR A 154 0.19 15.99 9.68
CA TYR A 154 -1.27 16.15 9.65
C TYR A 154 -1.83 16.38 8.24
N GLY A 155 -1.10 17.10 7.38
CA GLY A 155 -1.49 17.31 5.98
C GLY A 155 -1.50 16.00 5.18
N GLU A 156 -0.48 15.17 5.37
CA GLU A 156 -0.39 13.83 4.77
C GLU A 156 -1.47 12.89 5.31
N LEU A 157 -1.78 12.95 6.62
CA LEU A 157 -2.88 12.21 7.22
C LEU A 157 -4.24 12.58 6.62
N ALA A 158 -4.51 13.88 6.44
CA ALA A 158 -5.73 14.35 5.79
C ALA A 158 -5.81 13.81 4.34
N PHE A 159 -4.71 13.89 3.59
CA PHE A 159 -4.65 13.33 2.23
C PHE A 159 -4.89 11.82 2.20
N LEU A 160 -4.22 11.05 3.05
CA LEU A 160 -4.43 9.59 3.16
C LEU A 160 -5.87 9.24 3.54
N SER A 161 -6.48 10.02 4.45
CA SER A 161 -7.88 9.82 4.84
C SER A 161 -8.84 10.01 3.68
N VAL A 162 -8.66 11.07 2.87
CA VAL A 162 -9.47 11.32 1.68
C VAL A 162 -9.32 10.19 0.66
N VAL A 163 -8.08 9.75 0.42
CA VAL A 163 -7.80 8.64 -0.52
C VAL A 163 -8.41 7.33 -0.03
N LEU A 164 -8.31 7.01 1.26
CA LEU A 164 -8.89 5.80 1.82
C LEU A 164 -10.42 5.82 1.74
N VAL A 165 -11.05 6.91 2.14
CA VAL A 165 -12.52 7.04 2.11
C VAL A 165 -13.04 6.97 0.68
N SER A 166 -12.45 7.72 -0.25
CA SER A 166 -12.88 7.71 -1.66
C SER A 166 -12.69 6.33 -2.30
N SER A 167 -11.55 5.67 -2.05
CA SER A 167 -11.27 4.30 -2.50
C SER A 167 -12.28 3.30 -1.93
N SER A 168 -12.59 3.40 -0.65
CA SER A 168 -13.54 2.52 0.03
C SER A 168 -14.95 2.66 -0.54
N LEU A 169 -15.44 3.89 -0.70
CA LEU A 169 -16.76 4.18 -1.28
C LEU A 169 -16.83 3.70 -2.73
N PHE A 170 -15.77 3.92 -3.51
CA PHE A 170 -15.70 3.46 -4.90
C PHE A 170 -15.77 1.93 -5.00
N MET A 171 -15.06 1.21 -4.12
CA MET A 171 -15.08 -0.26 -4.13
C MET A 171 -16.38 -0.84 -3.53
N ILE A 172 -16.98 -0.17 -2.54
CA ILE A 172 -18.31 -0.53 -2.04
C ILE A 172 -19.34 -0.40 -3.18
N ALA A 173 -19.29 0.65 -3.99
CA ALA A 173 -20.21 0.80 -5.13
C ALA A 173 -20.08 -0.33 -6.16
N GLN A 174 -18.94 -1.00 -6.21
CA GLN A 174 -18.67 -2.14 -7.10
C GLN A 174 -18.85 -3.52 -6.45
N TYR A 175 -19.43 -3.63 -5.24
CA TYR A 175 -19.50 -4.87 -4.46
C TYR A 175 -20.10 -6.05 -5.24
N LYS A 176 -21.11 -5.82 -6.08
CA LYS A 176 -21.73 -6.86 -6.93
C LYS A 176 -20.73 -7.46 -7.93
N GLY A 177 -19.90 -6.59 -8.53
CA GLY A 177 -18.84 -7.02 -9.44
C GLY A 177 -17.74 -7.80 -8.72
N LEU A 178 -17.35 -7.37 -7.53
CA LEU A 178 -16.38 -8.08 -6.68
C LEU A 178 -16.89 -9.47 -6.27
N ASN A 179 -18.16 -9.56 -5.84
CA ASN A 179 -18.79 -10.82 -5.48
C ASN A 179 -18.85 -11.78 -6.67
N ALA A 180 -19.19 -11.29 -7.84
CA ALA A 180 -19.27 -12.10 -9.04
C ALA A 180 -17.90 -12.65 -9.49
N ILE A 181 -16.84 -11.82 -9.46
CA ILE A 181 -15.48 -12.25 -9.81
C ILE A 181 -14.97 -13.32 -8.82
N LEU A 182 -15.32 -13.21 -7.55
CA LEU A 182 -14.94 -14.19 -6.54
C LEU A 182 -15.51 -15.59 -6.85
N ILE A 183 -16.74 -15.67 -7.38
CA ILE A 183 -17.37 -16.93 -7.82
C ILE A 183 -16.67 -17.47 -9.07
N GLY A 184 -16.39 -16.60 -10.04
CA GLY A 184 -15.70 -16.95 -11.27
C GLY A 184 -15.91 -15.95 -12.39
N GLU A 185 -14.92 -15.82 -13.27
CA GLU A 185 -14.98 -14.85 -14.37
C GLU A 185 -16.09 -15.20 -15.38
N ASP A 186 -16.30 -16.48 -15.66
CA ASP A 186 -17.35 -16.90 -16.59
C ASP A 186 -18.74 -16.63 -16.03
N PHE A 187 -18.93 -16.84 -14.73
CA PHE A 187 -20.17 -16.44 -14.05
C PHE A 187 -20.39 -14.93 -14.10
N ALA A 188 -19.35 -14.15 -13.85
CA ALA A 188 -19.42 -12.70 -13.92
C ALA A 188 -19.77 -12.19 -15.34
N LYS A 189 -19.24 -12.84 -16.41
CA LYS A 189 -19.59 -12.55 -17.81
C LYS A 189 -21.06 -12.82 -18.09
N MET A 190 -21.60 -13.95 -17.60
CA MET A 190 -23.02 -14.30 -17.77
C MET A 190 -23.96 -13.28 -17.13
N LEU A 191 -23.52 -12.63 -16.04
CA LEU A 191 -24.23 -11.53 -15.39
C LEU A 191 -24.05 -10.16 -16.10
N GLY A 192 -23.34 -10.12 -17.23
CA GLY A 192 -23.07 -8.87 -17.98
C GLY A 192 -22.02 -7.95 -17.35
N ILE A 193 -21.25 -8.46 -16.38
CA ILE A 193 -20.21 -7.67 -15.68
C ILE A 193 -18.98 -7.53 -16.57
N LYS A 194 -18.49 -6.30 -16.74
CA LYS A 194 -17.26 -5.99 -17.47
C LYS A 194 -16.04 -6.32 -16.60
N ILE A 195 -15.56 -7.57 -16.69
CA ILE A 195 -14.46 -8.10 -15.86
C ILE A 195 -13.23 -7.21 -15.91
N LEU A 196 -12.83 -6.75 -17.11
CA LEU A 196 -11.67 -5.87 -17.26
C LEU A 196 -11.80 -4.59 -16.42
N SER A 197 -12.99 -3.99 -16.38
CA SER A 197 -13.25 -2.78 -15.58
C SER A 197 -13.02 -3.04 -14.09
N ILE A 198 -13.57 -4.14 -13.54
CA ILE A 198 -13.39 -4.47 -12.12
C ILE A 198 -11.92 -4.82 -11.83
N ARG A 199 -11.27 -5.60 -12.70
CA ARG A 199 -9.83 -5.91 -12.58
C ARG A 199 -8.97 -4.65 -12.52
N LEU A 200 -9.18 -3.71 -13.43
CA LEU A 200 -8.47 -2.43 -13.47
C LEU A 200 -8.74 -1.59 -12.22
N SER A 201 -10.01 -1.52 -11.77
CA SER A 201 -10.38 -0.84 -10.53
C SER A 201 -9.62 -1.41 -9.33
N ILE A 202 -9.55 -2.73 -9.20
CA ILE A 202 -8.80 -3.40 -8.12
C ILE A 202 -7.32 -3.05 -8.19
N ILE A 203 -6.68 -3.15 -9.37
CA ILE A 203 -5.25 -2.86 -9.53
C ILE A 203 -4.95 -1.40 -9.17
N ILE A 204 -5.75 -0.46 -9.64
CA ILE A 204 -5.57 0.98 -9.38
C ILE A 204 -5.74 1.27 -7.89
N VAL A 205 -6.84 0.83 -7.28
CA VAL A 205 -7.10 1.09 -5.86
C VAL A 205 -6.06 0.44 -4.97
N THR A 206 -5.71 -0.82 -5.23
CA THR A 206 -4.63 -1.51 -4.48
C THR A 206 -3.29 -0.79 -4.67
N GLY A 207 -2.97 -0.40 -5.89
CA GLY A 207 -1.73 0.29 -6.21
C GLY A 207 -1.61 1.64 -5.49
N ILE A 208 -2.68 2.42 -5.49
CA ILE A 208 -2.73 3.71 -4.78
C ILE A 208 -2.60 3.50 -3.27
N LEU A 209 -3.43 2.64 -2.68
CA LEU A 209 -3.42 2.42 -1.23
C LEU A 209 -2.07 1.84 -0.76
N ALA A 210 -1.60 0.75 -1.36
CA ALA A 210 -0.34 0.13 -0.97
C ALA A 210 0.87 1.00 -1.29
N GLY A 211 0.85 1.71 -2.42
CA GLY A 211 1.92 2.60 -2.84
C GLY A 211 2.09 3.81 -1.91
N LEU A 212 0.98 4.48 -1.55
CA LEU A 212 1.00 5.61 -0.62
C LEU A 212 1.43 5.17 0.78
N ILE A 213 0.88 4.07 1.31
CA ILE A 213 1.29 3.57 2.61
C ILE A 213 2.78 3.21 2.62
N THR A 214 3.28 2.55 1.57
CA THR A 214 4.71 2.24 1.46
C THR A 214 5.55 3.52 1.37
N ALA A 215 5.08 4.55 0.70
CA ALA A 215 5.81 5.80 0.56
C ALA A 215 5.93 6.58 1.88
N PHE A 216 4.83 6.68 2.64
CA PHE A 216 4.80 7.47 3.89
C PHE A 216 5.29 6.70 5.12
N CYS A 217 5.03 5.39 5.17
CA CYS A 217 5.28 4.57 6.35
C CYS A 217 6.36 3.50 6.13
N GLY A 218 6.85 3.35 4.89
CA GLY A 218 7.69 2.22 4.51
C GLY A 218 6.88 0.93 4.24
N PRO A 219 7.57 -0.15 3.86
CA PRO A 219 6.92 -1.43 3.55
C PRO A 219 6.41 -2.12 4.83
N ILE A 220 5.08 -2.29 4.96
CA ILE A 220 4.44 -3.00 6.08
C ILE A 220 3.81 -4.29 5.57
N GLY A 221 4.43 -5.42 5.89
CA GLY A 221 3.98 -6.75 5.45
C GLY A 221 2.81 -7.32 6.25
N PHE A 222 2.23 -8.40 5.74
CA PHE A 222 1.27 -9.30 6.39
C PHE A 222 -0.12 -8.75 6.70
N VAL A 223 -0.31 -7.50 7.05
CA VAL A 223 -1.62 -6.90 7.42
C VAL A 223 -2.66 -7.16 6.34
N GLY A 224 -2.33 -6.89 5.08
CA GLY A 224 -3.23 -7.12 3.95
C GLY A 224 -3.57 -8.60 3.68
N ILE A 225 -2.82 -9.54 4.24
CA ILE A 225 -3.11 -10.98 4.11
C ILE A 225 -3.98 -11.44 5.28
N ILE A 226 -3.58 -11.09 6.49
CA ILE A 226 -4.19 -11.62 7.71
C ILE A 226 -5.59 -11.03 7.95
N ILE A 227 -5.75 -9.72 7.80
CA ILE A 227 -6.99 -9.03 8.17
C ILE A 227 -8.20 -9.48 7.35
N PRO A 228 -8.15 -9.57 6.01
CA PRO A 228 -9.30 -10.08 5.25
C PRO A 228 -9.64 -11.53 5.58
N HIS A 229 -8.65 -12.34 5.97
CA HIS A 229 -8.89 -13.71 6.43
C HIS A 229 -9.64 -13.70 7.77
N LEU A 230 -9.20 -12.90 8.75
CA LEU A 230 -9.89 -12.73 10.02
C LEU A 230 -11.32 -12.19 9.84
N ALA A 231 -11.50 -11.22 8.94
CA ALA A 231 -12.82 -10.65 8.64
C ALA A 231 -13.79 -11.72 8.14
N ARG A 232 -13.35 -12.63 7.25
CA ARG A 232 -14.18 -13.74 6.79
C ARG A 232 -14.51 -14.75 7.90
N LEU A 233 -13.57 -15.02 8.81
CA LEU A 233 -13.82 -15.91 9.96
C LEU A 233 -14.88 -15.32 10.91
N VAL A 234 -14.82 -13.99 11.15
CA VAL A 234 -15.76 -13.29 12.03
C VAL A 234 -17.15 -13.21 11.39
N LEU A 235 -17.23 -12.78 10.14
CA LEU A 235 -18.51 -12.58 9.43
C LEU A 235 -19.14 -13.88 8.91
N LYS A 236 -18.35 -14.94 8.72
CA LYS A 236 -18.76 -16.17 8.03
C LYS A 236 -19.44 -15.88 6.67
N SER A 237 -19.02 -14.83 6.01
CA SER A 237 -19.58 -14.37 4.74
C SER A 237 -18.46 -13.91 3.81
N ASN A 238 -18.68 -14.05 2.50
CA ASN A 238 -17.80 -13.54 1.45
C ASN A 238 -18.38 -12.31 0.74
N ASP A 239 -19.48 -11.74 1.25
CA ASP A 239 -20.09 -10.54 0.66
C ASP A 239 -19.22 -9.31 0.91
N HIS A 240 -18.75 -8.67 -0.16
CA HIS A 240 -17.88 -7.50 -0.10
C HIS A 240 -18.58 -6.27 0.52
N LEU A 241 -19.92 -6.21 0.48
CA LEU A 241 -20.66 -5.13 1.14
C LEU A 241 -20.42 -5.13 2.66
N LEU A 242 -20.28 -6.31 3.27
CA LEU A 242 -19.98 -6.51 4.68
C LEU A 242 -18.47 -6.59 4.95
N LEU A 243 -17.73 -7.25 4.06
CA LEU A 243 -16.30 -7.47 4.25
C LEU A 243 -15.48 -6.18 4.20
N ILE A 244 -15.81 -5.24 3.30
CA ILE A 244 -15.05 -3.99 3.18
C ILE A 244 -15.07 -3.20 4.50
N PRO A 245 -16.24 -2.85 5.10
CA PRO A 245 -16.25 -2.13 6.38
C PRO A 245 -15.55 -2.88 7.51
N VAL A 246 -15.75 -4.20 7.60
CA VAL A 246 -15.13 -5.00 8.66
C VAL A 246 -13.61 -5.09 8.49
N CYS A 247 -13.10 -5.22 7.25
CA CYS A 247 -11.67 -5.18 6.99
C CYS A 247 -11.06 -3.82 7.37
N LEU A 248 -11.73 -2.71 7.07
CA LEU A 248 -11.28 -1.37 7.47
C LEU A 248 -11.16 -1.25 8.99
N LEU A 249 -12.21 -1.68 9.73
CA LEU A 249 -12.24 -1.60 11.18
C LEU A 249 -11.22 -2.54 11.84
N LEU A 250 -11.13 -3.80 11.41
CA LEU A 250 -10.16 -4.75 11.96
C LEU A 250 -8.73 -4.31 11.64
N GLY A 251 -8.48 -3.85 10.42
CA GLY A 251 -7.16 -3.35 10.03
C GLY A 251 -6.72 -2.15 10.83
N ALA A 252 -7.62 -1.19 11.05
CA ALA A 252 -7.38 -0.03 11.91
C ALA A 252 -7.00 -0.45 13.33
N ASN A 253 -7.72 -1.41 13.92
CA ASN A 253 -7.50 -1.87 15.29
C ASN A 253 -6.20 -2.68 15.47
N VAL A 254 -5.80 -3.45 14.49
CA VAL A 254 -4.62 -4.34 14.61
C VAL A 254 -3.30 -3.58 14.58
N LEU A 255 -3.24 -2.43 13.87
CA LEU A 255 -2.02 -1.61 13.83
C LEU A 255 -1.98 -0.51 14.92
N LEU A 256 -3.10 -0.19 15.55
CA LEU A 256 -3.19 0.77 16.65
C LEU A 256 -2.54 0.21 17.93
#